data_5ab210cbce18e3d8982ae5ea60ab5982
#
_entry.id   5ab210cbce18e3d8982ae5ea60ab5982
#
_cell.length_a   1.000
_cell.length_b   1.000
_cell.length_c   1.000
_cell.angle_alpha   90.00
_cell.angle_beta   90.00
_cell.angle_gamma   90.00
#
_symmetry.space_group_name_H-M   'P 1'
#
loop_
_entity.id
_entity.type
_entity.pdbx_description
1 polymer ?
#
loop_
_entity_poly.entity_id
_entity_poly.type
_entity_poly.pdbx_seq_one_letter_code
_entity_poly.pdbx_strand_id
1 'polypeptide(L)'
;MSDTPSHDHGHDHNHTHEHNNPDDPLYNPHGEHPYQPDSEDTPYEHHQVMAEAVGELLIEKGVVTADELRAMIELIDSKSPAEGTRVIARAWTDPQFKARVMENVNDAAEELGIDPGTIPIRAVENTKDVHNVIVCTLCSCYPRLLIGLPPDWYKSRSYRSRVVHEPRTVLKEFGTEISEEIEVRVHDSTADLRYLVIPKRPDGTEGMNEEDLAALVTRDSMIGVTTL
;
A
#
# COMPACT_ATOMS: atom_id res chain seq x y z
N MET A 1 56.93 -29.44 -13.16
CA MET A 1 56.06 -29.41 -14.34
C MET A 1 54.77 -30.10 -13.95
N SER A 2 53.79 -29.34 -13.52
CA SER A 2 52.44 -29.83 -13.27
C SER A 2 51.48 -28.66 -13.60
N ASP A 3 50.92 -28.78 -14.79
CA ASP A 3 49.90 -27.84 -15.31
C ASP A 3 48.58 -28.08 -14.58
N THR A 4 48.05 -27.07 -13.95
CA THR A 4 46.67 -27.02 -13.47
C THR A 4 45.84 -26.24 -14.49
N PRO A 5 44.71 -26.76 -15.00
CA PRO A 5 43.83 -26.01 -15.86
C PRO A 5 42.99 -25.04 -15.03
N SER A 6 43.02 -23.79 -15.43
CA SER A 6 42.10 -22.73 -14.93
C SER A 6 40.70 -22.99 -15.46
N HIS A 7 39.75 -23.22 -14.58
CA HIS A 7 38.32 -23.20 -14.92
C HIS A 7 37.86 -21.75 -14.98
N ASP A 8 37.70 -21.27 -16.19
CA ASP A 8 36.99 -20.04 -16.52
C ASP A 8 35.49 -20.32 -16.43
N HIS A 9 34.84 -19.88 -15.35
CA HIS A 9 33.39 -19.85 -15.22
C HIS A 9 32.89 -18.57 -15.78
N GLY A 10 32.77 -18.49 -17.11
CA GLY A 10 32.01 -17.46 -17.77
C GLY A 10 30.53 -17.64 -17.46
N HIS A 11 30.01 -16.94 -16.46
CA HIS A 11 28.57 -16.75 -16.28
C HIS A 11 28.09 -15.68 -17.24
N ASP A 12 27.76 -16.11 -18.45
CA ASP A 12 27.07 -15.28 -19.44
C ASP A 12 25.58 -15.25 -19.07
N HIS A 13 25.19 -14.41 -18.11
CA HIS A 13 23.80 -14.11 -17.80
C HIS A 13 23.31 -12.93 -18.65
N ASN A 14 23.32 -13.10 -19.95
CA ASN A 14 22.68 -12.15 -20.85
C ASN A 14 21.23 -12.61 -21.11
N HIS A 15 20.37 -12.63 -20.07
CA HIS A 15 18.94 -12.72 -20.25
C HIS A 15 18.35 -11.31 -20.31
N THR A 16 18.57 -10.62 -21.42
CA THR A 16 17.74 -9.47 -21.79
C THR A 16 16.39 -10.02 -22.22
N HIS A 17 15.49 -10.25 -21.28
CA HIS A 17 14.09 -10.40 -21.59
C HIS A 17 13.60 -9.01 -22.02
N GLU A 18 13.40 -8.84 -23.32
CA GLU A 18 12.75 -7.66 -23.87
C GLU A 18 11.26 -7.70 -23.50
N HIS A 19 10.90 -7.23 -22.30
CA HIS A 19 9.52 -6.96 -21.91
C HIS A 19 9.05 -5.66 -22.55
N ASN A 20 9.05 -5.62 -23.88
CA ASN A 20 8.66 -4.47 -24.67
C ASN A 20 7.16 -4.46 -25.01
N ASN A 21 6.38 -5.38 -24.46
CA ASN A 21 4.94 -5.43 -24.68
C ASN A 21 4.23 -4.65 -23.57
N PRO A 22 3.43 -3.62 -23.89
CA PRO A 22 2.64 -2.86 -22.90
C PRO A 22 1.65 -3.73 -22.08
N ASP A 23 1.26 -4.89 -22.63
CA ASP A 23 0.37 -5.84 -21.97
C ASP A 23 1.11 -6.85 -21.06
N ASP A 24 2.45 -6.80 -21.03
CA ASP A 24 3.25 -7.63 -20.14
C ASP A 24 3.21 -7.03 -18.72
N PRO A 25 2.81 -7.79 -17.68
CA PRO A 25 2.83 -7.31 -16.30
C PRO A 25 4.25 -6.88 -15.83
N LEU A 26 5.28 -7.26 -16.57
CA LEU A 26 6.67 -6.89 -16.32
C LEU A 26 7.16 -5.76 -17.26
N TYR A 27 6.26 -5.16 -18.02
CA TYR A 27 6.58 -4.07 -18.93
C TYR A 27 7.26 -2.91 -18.18
N ASN A 28 8.47 -2.58 -18.62
CA ASN A 28 9.21 -1.44 -18.13
C ASN A 28 9.33 -0.38 -19.25
N PRO A 29 8.49 0.67 -19.25
CA PRO A 29 8.50 1.70 -20.27
C PRO A 29 9.81 2.49 -20.33
N HIS A 30 10.65 2.41 -19.29
CA HIS A 30 11.90 3.16 -19.19
C HIS A 30 13.14 2.36 -19.60
N GLY A 31 13.02 1.06 -19.90
CA GLY A 31 14.02 0.19 -20.58
C GLY A 31 15.44 0.09 -20.00
N GLU A 32 15.80 0.98 -19.07
CA GLU A 32 17.18 1.14 -18.61
C GLU A 32 17.51 0.37 -17.33
N HIS A 33 16.51 -0.22 -16.66
CA HIS A 33 16.72 -0.97 -15.43
C HIS A 33 16.48 -2.45 -15.66
N PRO A 34 17.38 -3.33 -15.17
CA PRO A 34 17.15 -4.75 -15.23
C PRO A 34 15.87 -5.12 -14.47
N TYR A 35 15.13 -6.10 -15.00
CA TYR A 35 13.99 -6.68 -14.30
C TYR A 35 14.37 -7.06 -12.88
N GLN A 36 13.54 -6.69 -11.93
CA GLN A 36 13.65 -7.10 -10.55
C GLN A 36 12.33 -7.76 -10.13
N PRO A 37 12.33 -9.04 -9.79
CA PRO A 37 11.12 -9.73 -9.37
C PRO A 37 10.53 -9.09 -8.12
N ASP A 38 9.22 -9.21 -7.94
CA ASP A 38 8.58 -8.90 -6.67
C ASP A 38 9.06 -9.90 -5.60
N SER A 39 9.04 -9.49 -4.35
CA SER A 39 9.52 -10.32 -3.24
C SER A 39 8.74 -11.64 -3.08
N GLU A 40 7.53 -11.71 -3.64
CA GLU A 40 6.66 -12.89 -3.60
C GLU A 40 6.90 -13.85 -4.78
N ASP A 41 7.59 -13.38 -5.83
CA ASP A 41 7.95 -14.19 -7.00
C ASP A 41 9.24 -14.99 -6.81
N THR A 42 9.96 -14.75 -5.71
CA THR A 42 11.23 -15.43 -5.44
C THR A 42 11.06 -16.65 -4.54
N PRO A 43 11.86 -17.70 -4.73
CA PRO A 43 11.96 -18.77 -3.76
C PRO A 43 12.34 -18.23 -2.38
N TYR A 44 12.05 -19.01 -1.34
CA TYR A 44 12.41 -18.66 0.05
C TYR A 44 13.89 -18.30 0.16
N GLU A 45 14.19 -17.01 0.37
CA GLU A 45 15.54 -16.48 0.26
C GLU A 45 16.25 -16.38 1.62
N HIS A 46 17.57 -16.19 1.57
CA HIS A 46 18.42 -16.10 2.76
C HIS A 46 17.91 -15.07 3.79
N HIS A 47 17.38 -13.93 3.36
CA HIS A 47 16.88 -12.91 4.28
C HIS A 47 15.61 -13.35 5.04
N GLN A 48 14.76 -14.19 4.43
CA GLN A 48 13.57 -14.77 5.07
C GLN A 48 14.00 -15.80 6.14
N VAL A 49 14.96 -16.68 5.81
CA VAL A 49 15.56 -17.60 6.78
C VAL A 49 16.22 -16.84 7.94
N MET A 50 16.91 -15.74 7.65
CA MET A 50 17.52 -14.90 8.68
C MET A 50 16.49 -14.24 9.58
N ALA A 51 15.36 -13.80 9.03
CA ALA A 51 14.27 -13.20 9.82
C ALA A 51 13.67 -14.21 10.80
N GLU A 52 13.43 -15.45 10.36
CA GLU A 52 12.97 -16.54 11.23
C GLU A 52 14.01 -16.87 12.32
N ALA A 53 15.28 -17.05 11.95
CA ALA A 53 16.35 -17.34 12.90
C ALA A 53 16.50 -16.23 13.96
N VAL A 54 16.32 -14.96 13.57
CA VAL A 54 16.32 -13.82 14.52
C VAL A 54 15.11 -13.91 15.44
N GLY A 55 13.92 -14.24 14.93
CA GLY A 55 12.72 -14.45 15.73
C GLY A 55 12.91 -15.56 16.77
N GLU A 56 13.42 -16.72 16.36
CA GLU A 56 13.74 -17.84 17.27
C GLU A 56 14.74 -17.44 18.34
N LEU A 57 15.81 -16.72 17.95
CA LEU A 57 16.84 -16.25 18.88
C LEU A 57 16.30 -15.26 19.91
N LEU A 58 15.37 -14.37 19.52
CA LEU A 58 14.73 -13.42 20.42
C LEU A 58 13.87 -14.15 21.47
N ILE A 59 13.17 -15.22 21.05
CA ILE A 59 12.39 -16.07 21.93
C ILE A 59 13.32 -16.84 22.87
N GLU A 60 14.38 -17.46 22.37
CA GLU A 60 15.37 -18.18 23.19
C GLU A 60 16.01 -17.28 24.26
N LYS A 61 16.32 -16.03 23.90
CA LYS A 61 16.89 -15.03 24.81
C LYS A 61 15.85 -14.40 25.76
N GLY A 62 14.58 -14.75 25.64
CA GLY A 62 13.50 -14.19 26.47
C GLY A 62 13.26 -12.69 26.25
N VAL A 63 13.61 -12.16 25.08
CA VAL A 63 13.31 -10.76 24.70
C VAL A 63 11.83 -10.61 24.34
N VAL A 64 11.27 -11.62 23.68
CA VAL A 64 9.84 -11.78 23.39
C VAL A 64 9.44 -13.22 23.65
N THR A 65 8.17 -13.47 23.93
CA THR A 65 7.62 -14.83 23.99
C THR A 65 7.01 -15.23 22.64
N ALA A 66 6.90 -16.53 22.40
CA ALA A 66 6.20 -17.04 21.21
C ALA A 66 4.72 -16.61 21.19
N ASP A 67 4.09 -16.49 22.37
CA ASP A 67 2.69 -16.08 22.49
C ASP A 67 2.51 -14.59 22.19
N GLU A 68 3.43 -13.71 22.61
CA GLU A 68 3.42 -12.29 22.28
C GLU A 68 3.61 -12.09 20.76
N LEU A 69 4.54 -12.83 20.14
CA LEU A 69 4.74 -12.76 18.70
C LEU A 69 3.48 -13.22 17.93
N ARG A 70 2.88 -14.35 18.36
CA ARG A 70 1.65 -14.86 17.76
C ARG A 70 0.50 -13.86 17.92
N ALA A 71 0.30 -13.33 19.11
CA ALA A 71 -0.75 -12.35 19.37
C ALA A 71 -0.62 -11.11 18.49
N MET A 72 0.61 -10.65 18.22
CA MET A 72 0.85 -9.52 17.32
C MET A 72 0.53 -9.87 15.88
N ILE A 73 0.89 -11.07 15.41
CA ILE A 73 0.54 -11.55 14.06
C ILE A 73 -0.98 -11.63 13.91
N GLU A 74 -1.66 -12.28 14.87
CA GLU A 74 -3.13 -12.42 14.88
C GLU A 74 -3.83 -11.05 14.90
N LEU A 75 -3.30 -10.10 15.69
CA LEU A 75 -3.82 -8.73 15.73
C LEU A 75 -3.72 -8.06 14.35
N ILE A 76 -2.57 -8.18 13.68
CA ILE A 76 -2.36 -7.57 12.35
C ILE A 76 -3.28 -8.26 11.32
N ASP A 77 -3.39 -9.57 11.35
CA ASP A 77 -4.23 -10.35 10.43
C ASP A 77 -5.73 -10.11 10.64
N SER A 78 -6.14 -9.77 11.87
CA SER A 78 -7.53 -9.42 12.18
C SER A 78 -7.97 -8.06 11.63
N LYS A 79 -7.01 -7.18 11.27
CA LYS A 79 -7.31 -5.86 10.76
C LYS A 79 -7.92 -5.91 9.37
N SER A 80 -8.98 -5.17 9.18
CA SER A 80 -9.73 -5.08 7.92
C SER A 80 -9.95 -3.61 7.53
N PRO A 81 -10.43 -3.32 6.32
CA PRO A 81 -10.78 -1.96 5.92
C PRO A 81 -11.93 -1.33 6.74
N ALA A 82 -12.69 -2.11 7.50
CA ALA A 82 -13.90 -1.66 8.19
C ALA A 82 -13.66 -0.49 9.17
N GLU A 83 -12.50 -0.45 9.83
CA GLU A 83 -12.17 0.67 10.73
C GLU A 83 -11.97 1.97 9.94
N GLY A 84 -11.24 1.91 8.82
CA GLY A 84 -11.07 3.05 7.92
C GLY A 84 -12.38 3.51 7.28
N THR A 85 -13.26 2.58 6.89
CA THR A 85 -14.57 2.95 6.31
C THR A 85 -15.46 3.70 7.30
N ARG A 86 -15.38 3.38 8.60
CA ARG A 86 -16.07 4.13 9.67
C ARG A 86 -15.55 5.56 9.80
N VAL A 87 -14.22 5.75 9.73
CA VAL A 87 -13.62 7.10 9.75
C VAL A 87 -14.10 7.92 8.55
N ILE A 88 -14.12 7.33 7.36
CA ILE A 88 -14.59 8.01 6.13
C ILE A 88 -16.09 8.37 6.23
N ALA A 89 -16.94 7.41 6.62
CA ALA A 89 -18.38 7.65 6.73
C ALA A 89 -18.70 8.76 7.74
N ARG A 90 -18.01 8.75 8.89
CA ARG A 90 -18.15 9.82 9.89
C ARG A 90 -17.66 11.16 9.33
N ALA A 91 -16.53 11.19 8.61
CA ALA A 91 -16.03 12.42 7.99
C ALA A 91 -17.00 13.00 6.94
N TRP A 92 -17.78 12.16 6.26
CA TRP A 92 -18.79 12.62 5.30
C TRP A 92 -20.06 13.20 5.96
N THR A 93 -20.38 12.78 7.19
CA THR A 93 -21.58 13.19 7.90
C THR A 93 -21.35 14.32 8.91
N ASP A 94 -20.13 14.44 9.43
CA ASP A 94 -19.73 15.42 10.43
C ASP A 94 -18.55 16.27 9.94
N PRO A 95 -18.82 17.54 9.47
CA PRO A 95 -17.77 18.43 9.00
C PRO A 95 -16.71 18.79 10.06
N GLN A 96 -17.09 18.78 11.34
CA GLN A 96 -16.14 19.07 12.43
C GLN A 96 -15.22 17.89 12.66
N PHE A 97 -15.74 16.67 12.62
CA PHE A 97 -14.92 15.46 12.66
C PHE A 97 -14.00 15.39 11.44
N LYS A 98 -14.52 15.69 10.24
CA LYS A 98 -13.70 15.76 9.02
C LYS A 98 -12.53 16.73 9.17
N ALA A 99 -12.75 17.91 9.75
CA ALA A 99 -11.68 18.88 9.99
C ALA A 99 -10.58 18.29 10.88
N ARG A 100 -10.96 17.53 11.93
CA ARG A 100 -9.98 16.82 12.79
C ARG A 100 -9.25 15.70 12.06
N VAL A 101 -9.96 14.91 11.24
CA VAL A 101 -9.31 13.88 10.37
C VAL A 101 -8.28 14.51 9.44
N MET A 102 -8.58 15.67 8.85
CA MET A 102 -7.64 16.39 7.98
C MET A 102 -6.44 16.95 8.73
N GLU A 103 -6.58 17.25 10.02
CA GLU A 103 -5.49 17.69 10.88
C GLU A 103 -4.63 16.51 11.35
N ASN A 104 -5.28 15.45 11.90
CA ASN A 104 -4.61 14.26 12.41
C ASN A 104 -5.56 13.05 12.36
N VAL A 105 -5.27 12.11 11.48
CA VAL A 105 -6.08 10.89 11.33
C VAL A 105 -6.01 10.02 12.57
N ASN A 106 -4.84 9.94 13.22
CA ASN A 106 -4.67 9.07 14.39
C ASN A 106 -5.58 9.51 15.54
N ASP A 107 -5.52 10.78 15.91
CA ASP A 107 -6.33 11.32 16.99
C ASP A 107 -7.85 11.19 16.68
N ALA A 108 -8.24 11.45 15.43
CA ALA A 108 -9.62 11.31 15.01
C ALA A 108 -10.12 9.86 15.01
N ALA A 109 -9.26 8.89 14.66
CA ALA A 109 -9.59 7.46 14.74
C ALA A 109 -9.78 7.01 16.20
N GLU A 110 -8.94 7.50 17.11
CA GLU A 110 -9.04 7.21 18.54
C GLU A 110 -10.37 7.71 19.15
N GLU A 111 -10.93 8.84 18.67
CA GLU A 111 -12.27 9.30 19.07
C GLU A 111 -13.38 8.27 18.77
N LEU A 112 -13.17 7.42 17.76
CA LEU A 112 -14.08 6.31 17.41
C LEU A 112 -13.73 4.99 18.09
N GLY A 113 -12.75 4.98 19.01
CA GLY A 113 -12.24 3.79 19.68
C GLY A 113 -11.40 2.89 18.78
N ILE A 114 -10.82 3.45 17.71
CA ILE A 114 -9.96 2.74 16.77
C ILE A 114 -8.51 3.03 17.12
N ASP A 115 -7.68 2.00 17.25
CA ASP A 115 -6.23 2.12 17.38
C ASP A 115 -5.57 2.08 15.99
N PRO A 116 -5.14 3.23 15.44
CA PRO A 116 -4.46 3.32 14.14
C PRO A 116 -2.95 3.05 14.23
N GLY A 117 -2.44 2.81 15.45
CA GLY A 117 -1.03 2.71 15.76
C GLY A 117 -0.33 4.07 15.89
N THR A 118 0.99 4.01 16.11
CA THR A 118 1.79 5.20 16.45
C THR A 118 2.37 5.96 15.27
N ILE A 119 2.33 5.37 14.06
CA ILE A 119 2.87 6.05 12.87
C ILE A 119 1.86 7.08 12.38
N PRO A 120 2.25 8.35 12.21
CA PRO A 120 1.37 9.39 11.71
C PRO A 120 0.71 9.03 10.38
N ILE A 121 -0.59 9.27 10.30
CA ILE A 121 -1.39 9.11 9.09
C ILE A 121 -1.93 10.47 8.70
N ARG A 122 -1.70 10.89 7.46
CA ARG A 122 -2.22 12.13 6.89
C ARG A 122 -3.38 11.83 5.94
N ALA A 123 -4.51 12.48 6.15
CA ALA A 123 -5.61 12.44 5.21
C ALA A 123 -5.35 13.31 3.99
N VAL A 124 -5.80 12.84 2.82
CA VAL A 124 -5.87 13.61 1.57
C VAL A 124 -7.25 13.41 0.96
N GLU A 125 -7.94 14.50 0.65
CA GLU A 125 -9.34 14.45 0.22
C GLU A 125 -9.48 14.54 -1.29
N ASN A 126 -10.26 13.63 -1.88
CA ASN A 126 -10.71 13.73 -3.25
C ASN A 126 -11.83 14.78 -3.36
N THR A 127 -11.67 15.70 -4.28
CA THR A 127 -12.62 16.77 -4.55
C THR A 127 -13.10 16.70 -6.01
N LYS A 128 -13.88 17.69 -6.44
CA LYS A 128 -14.25 17.84 -7.85
C LYS A 128 -13.06 18.19 -8.75
N ASP A 129 -11.96 18.73 -8.19
CA ASP A 129 -10.80 19.24 -8.92
C ASP A 129 -9.54 18.40 -8.71
N VAL A 130 -9.52 17.54 -7.68
CA VAL A 130 -8.33 16.76 -7.28
C VAL A 130 -8.71 15.32 -6.98
N HIS A 131 -7.94 14.39 -7.56
CA HIS A 131 -7.96 12.97 -7.23
C HIS A 131 -6.62 12.56 -6.65
N ASN A 132 -6.62 11.94 -5.48
CA ASN A 132 -5.42 11.53 -4.77
C ASN A 132 -5.23 10.02 -4.86
N VAL A 133 -3.98 9.60 -5.00
CA VAL A 133 -3.56 8.19 -4.99
C VAL A 133 -2.39 8.05 -4.02
N ILE A 134 -2.36 6.99 -3.25
CA ILE A 134 -1.24 6.71 -2.36
C ILE A 134 -0.38 5.57 -2.89
N VAL A 135 0.90 5.65 -2.61
CA VAL A 135 1.90 4.63 -2.95
C VAL A 135 2.98 4.59 -1.86
N CYS A 136 3.78 3.55 -1.82
CA CYS A 136 5.12 3.60 -1.22
C CYS A 136 6.13 3.14 -2.28
N THR A 137 6.90 4.07 -2.82
CA THR A 137 7.87 3.77 -3.89
C THR A 137 9.02 2.88 -3.40
N LEU A 138 9.33 2.95 -2.10
CA LEU A 138 10.46 2.22 -1.52
C LEU A 138 10.12 0.77 -1.13
N CYS A 139 8.95 0.57 -0.52
CA CYS A 139 8.55 -0.75 -0.01
C CYS A 139 7.02 -0.95 -0.08
N SER A 140 6.34 -1.04 1.06
CA SER A 140 4.90 -1.25 1.16
C SER A 140 4.28 -0.49 2.35
N CYS A 141 4.81 0.71 2.63
CA CYS A 141 4.32 1.55 3.71
C CYS A 141 2.85 1.91 3.51
N TYR A 142 2.02 1.56 4.51
CA TYR A 142 0.58 1.50 4.38
C TYR A 142 -0.07 1.62 5.77
N PRO A 143 -1.22 2.27 5.94
CA PRO A 143 -1.88 2.40 7.24
C PRO A 143 -2.61 1.11 7.64
N ARG A 144 -1.86 -0.01 7.78
CA ARG A 144 -2.39 -1.37 7.95
C ARG A 144 -3.27 -1.56 9.18
N LEU A 145 -3.03 -0.83 10.26
CA LEU A 145 -3.84 -0.94 11.48
C LEU A 145 -5.20 -0.25 11.34
N LEU A 146 -5.37 0.61 10.32
CA LEU A 146 -6.61 1.33 10.05
C LEU A 146 -7.41 0.72 8.89
N ILE A 147 -6.73 0.28 7.82
CA ILE A 147 -7.42 -0.19 6.60
C ILE A 147 -7.03 -1.62 6.19
N GLY A 148 -6.52 -2.41 7.14
CA GLY A 148 -6.14 -3.80 6.94
C GLY A 148 -4.81 -4.00 6.23
N LEU A 149 -4.51 -5.22 5.80
CA LEU A 149 -3.28 -5.51 5.07
C LEU A 149 -3.32 -4.91 3.66
N PRO A 150 -2.17 -4.45 3.12
CA PRO A 150 -2.11 -3.98 1.74
C PRO A 150 -2.43 -5.12 0.78
N PRO A 151 -3.12 -4.84 -0.35
CA PRO A 151 -3.29 -5.82 -1.40
C PRO A 151 -1.95 -6.12 -2.09
N ASP A 152 -1.82 -7.28 -2.71
CA ASP A 152 -0.56 -7.72 -3.31
C ASP A 152 -0.08 -6.77 -4.41
N TRP A 153 -1.00 -6.28 -5.24
CA TRP A 153 -0.68 -5.30 -6.27
C TRP A 153 -0.06 -4.00 -5.71
N TYR A 154 -0.42 -3.58 -4.46
CA TYR A 154 0.15 -2.39 -3.81
C TYR A 154 1.65 -2.55 -3.53
N LYS A 155 2.08 -3.76 -3.24
CA LYS A 155 3.48 -4.12 -2.99
C LYS A 155 4.27 -4.31 -4.28
N SER A 156 3.59 -4.58 -5.41
CA SER A 156 4.23 -4.88 -6.68
C SER A 156 5.14 -3.74 -7.17
N ARG A 157 6.26 -4.09 -7.77
CA ARG A 157 7.20 -3.12 -8.35
C ARG A 157 6.56 -2.36 -9.50
N SER A 158 5.70 -3.02 -10.27
CA SER A 158 4.98 -2.42 -11.37
C SER A 158 4.12 -1.26 -10.88
N TYR A 159 3.25 -1.47 -9.88
CA TYR A 159 2.44 -0.40 -9.31
C TYR A 159 3.31 0.73 -8.75
N ARG A 160 4.29 0.38 -7.91
CA ARG A 160 5.13 1.36 -7.20
C ARG A 160 5.94 2.27 -8.13
N SER A 161 6.46 1.73 -9.24
CA SER A 161 7.24 2.51 -10.19
C SER A 161 6.35 3.30 -11.15
N ARG A 162 5.24 2.72 -11.63
CA ARG A 162 4.42 3.32 -12.69
C ARG A 162 3.48 4.40 -12.18
N VAL A 163 2.90 4.21 -10.98
CA VAL A 163 1.90 5.17 -10.47
C VAL A 163 2.44 6.58 -10.30
N VAL A 164 3.73 6.76 -10.06
CA VAL A 164 4.36 8.10 -9.94
C VAL A 164 4.66 8.76 -11.29
N HIS A 165 4.79 7.98 -12.35
CA HIS A 165 5.12 8.49 -13.68
C HIS A 165 3.90 8.60 -14.59
N GLU A 166 2.99 7.64 -14.50
CA GLU A 166 1.82 7.52 -15.35
C GLU A 166 0.54 7.17 -14.54
N PRO A 167 0.20 7.98 -13.50
CA PRO A 167 -0.89 7.63 -12.59
C PRO A 167 -2.23 7.40 -13.30
N ARG A 168 -2.54 8.15 -14.35
CA ARG A 168 -3.80 8.01 -15.10
C ARG A 168 -3.89 6.68 -15.84
N THR A 169 -2.76 6.21 -16.40
CA THR A 169 -2.69 4.89 -17.05
C THR A 169 -2.92 3.79 -16.04
N VAL A 170 -2.25 3.88 -14.89
CA VAL A 170 -2.43 2.90 -13.80
C VAL A 170 -3.87 2.92 -13.27
N LEU A 171 -4.46 4.10 -13.03
CA LEU A 171 -5.87 4.19 -12.59
C LEU A 171 -6.84 3.55 -13.60
N LYS A 172 -6.59 3.74 -14.89
CA LYS A 172 -7.41 3.12 -15.94
C LYS A 172 -7.34 1.59 -15.91
N GLU A 173 -6.20 1.01 -15.58
CA GLU A 173 -6.04 -0.45 -15.40
C GLU A 173 -6.88 -0.97 -14.22
N PHE A 174 -7.12 -0.14 -13.19
CA PHE A 174 -8.09 -0.42 -12.12
C PHE A 174 -9.54 -0.11 -12.49
N GLY A 175 -9.80 0.28 -13.74
CA GLY A 175 -11.14 0.65 -14.21
C GLY A 175 -11.58 2.06 -13.85
N THR A 176 -10.65 2.92 -13.38
CA THR A 176 -10.92 4.29 -12.96
C THR A 176 -10.45 5.29 -13.99
N GLU A 177 -11.38 5.92 -14.69
CA GLU A 177 -11.09 6.99 -15.64
C GLU A 177 -11.27 8.36 -14.97
N ILE A 178 -10.19 9.13 -14.87
CA ILE A 178 -10.19 10.48 -14.30
C ILE A 178 -10.12 11.50 -15.43
N SER A 179 -11.07 12.44 -15.47
CA SER A 179 -11.09 13.53 -16.46
C SER A 179 -9.77 14.32 -16.47
N GLU A 180 -9.33 14.75 -17.63
CA GLU A 180 -8.11 15.58 -17.79
C GLU A 180 -8.18 16.91 -17.01
N GLU A 181 -9.37 17.39 -16.70
CA GLU A 181 -9.59 18.61 -15.92
C GLU A 181 -9.32 18.41 -14.41
N ILE A 182 -9.32 17.16 -13.94
CA ILE A 182 -9.07 16.81 -12.53
C ILE A 182 -7.58 16.56 -12.34
N GLU A 183 -6.97 17.28 -11.42
CA GLU A 183 -5.57 17.03 -11.05
C GLU A 183 -5.42 15.69 -10.35
N VAL A 184 -4.48 14.85 -10.80
CA VAL A 184 -4.12 13.61 -10.09
C VAL A 184 -2.87 13.85 -9.27
N ARG A 185 -2.96 13.63 -7.95
CA ARG A 185 -1.84 13.75 -7.01
C ARG A 185 -1.46 12.39 -6.45
N VAL A 186 -0.17 12.06 -6.54
CA VAL A 186 0.38 10.84 -5.98
C VAL A 186 1.12 11.16 -4.69
N HIS A 187 0.78 10.46 -3.60
CA HIS A 187 1.36 10.65 -2.28
C HIS A 187 2.21 9.44 -1.90
N ASP A 188 3.50 9.67 -1.70
CA ASP A 188 4.46 8.61 -1.36
C ASP A 188 4.53 8.42 0.16
N SER A 189 4.02 7.30 0.65
CA SER A 189 4.12 6.90 2.05
C SER A 189 5.55 6.47 2.39
N THR A 190 5.99 6.84 3.57
CA THR A 190 7.34 6.51 4.07
C THR A 190 7.27 5.69 5.37
N ALA A 191 8.43 5.34 5.94
CA ALA A 191 8.49 4.68 7.25
C ALA A 191 7.83 5.53 8.37
N ASP A 192 7.91 6.85 8.25
CA ASP A 192 7.52 7.80 9.30
C ASP A 192 6.17 8.48 9.04
N LEU A 193 5.59 8.31 7.84
CA LEU A 193 4.33 8.94 7.45
C LEU A 193 3.54 8.03 6.52
N ARG A 194 2.26 7.84 6.82
CA ARG A 194 1.30 7.16 5.96
C ARG A 194 0.27 8.15 5.43
N TYR A 195 -0.42 7.76 4.37
CA TYR A 195 -1.53 8.54 3.82
C TYR A 195 -2.81 7.71 3.81
N LEU A 196 -3.95 8.41 3.93
CA LEU A 196 -5.29 7.88 3.78
C LEU A 196 -6.05 8.78 2.81
N VAL A 197 -6.60 8.22 1.73
CA VAL A 197 -7.48 8.98 0.85
C VAL A 197 -8.88 9.01 1.47
N ILE A 198 -9.45 10.22 1.57
CA ILE A 198 -10.88 10.42 1.81
C ILE A 198 -11.54 10.52 0.43
N PRO A 199 -12.24 9.47 -0.05
CA PRO A 199 -12.90 9.52 -1.34
C PRO A 199 -14.02 10.58 -1.34
N LYS A 200 -14.34 11.12 -2.53
CA LYS A 200 -15.50 12.00 -2.66
C LYS A 200 -16.76 11.20 -2.28
N ARG A 201 -17.61 11.80 -1.44
CA ARG A 201 -18.90 11.20 -1.11
C ARG A 201 -19.73 11.03 -2.39
N PRO A 202 -20.29 9.84 -2.66
CA PRO A 202 -21.12 9.61 -3.83
C PRO A 202 -22.36 10.50 -3.84
N ASP A 203 -22.71 10.99 -5.02
CA ASP A 203 -23.92 11.79 -5.19
C ASP A 203 -25.17 10.93 -4.91
N GLY A 204 -26.21 11.53 -4.32
CA GLY A 204 -27.45 10.82 -3.98
C GLY A 204 -27.40 10.04 -2.65
N THR A 205 -26.36 10.23 -1.85
CA THR A 205 -26.20 9.55 -0.54
C THR A 205 -26.53 10.45 0.66
N GLU A 206 -27.14 11.62 0.46
CA GLU A 206 -27.35 12.66 1.49
C GLU A 206 -28.22 12.17 2.65
N GLY A 207 -29.13 11.23 2.41
CA GLY A 207 -30.03 10.65 3.42
C GLY A 207 -29.53 9.36 4.06
N MET A 208 -28.37 8.85 3.66
CA MET A 208 -27.83 7.59 4.19
C MET A 208 -27.25 7.78 5.59
N ASN A 209 -27.41 6.77 6.45
CA ASN A 209 -26.76 6.71 7.75
C ASN A 209 -25.27 6.34 7.61
N GLU A 210 -24.49 6.44 8.69
CA GLU A 210 -23.05 6.17 8.66
C GLU A 210 -22.72 4.71 8.33
N GLU A 211 -23.54 3.74 8.73
CA GLU A 211 -23.33 2.33 8.47
C GLU A 211 -23.48 2.03 6.96
N ASP A 212 -24.55 2.53 6.36
CA ASP A 212 -24.77 2.38 4.92
C ASP A 212 -23.71 3.11 4.10
N LEU A 213 -23.26 4.29 4.55
CA LEU A 213 -22.16 5.02 3.92
C LEU A 213 -20.83 4.28 4.05
N ALA A 214 -20.54 3.69 5.20
CA ALA A 214 -19.34 2.88 5.40
C ALA A 214 -19.29 1.67 4.48
N ALA A 215 -20.44 1.06 4.19
CA ALA A 215 -20.55 -0.07 3.27
C ALA A 215 -20.20 0.28 1.80
N LEU A 216 -20.30 1.55 1.41
CA LEU A 216 -19.89 2.00 0.09
C LEU A 216 -18.37 2.12 -0.04
N VAL A 217 -17.68 2.42 1.06
CA VAL A 217 -16.24 2.68 1.05
C VAL A 217 -15.47 1.36 0.92
N THR A 218 -14.52 1.32 0.01
CA THR A 218 -13.66 0.16 -0.20
C THR A 218 -12.22 0.48 0.19
N ARG A 219 -11.41 -0.55 0.42
CA ARG A 219 -9.96 -0.37 0.61
C ARG A 219 -9.33 0.37 -0.58
N ASP A 220 -9.71 0.01 -1.78
CA ASP A 220 -9.16 0.56 -3.00
C ASP A 220 -9.53 2.04 -3.19
N SER A 221 -10.71 2.47 -2.72
CA SER A 221 -11.08 3.88 -2.69
C SER A 221 -10.29 4.68 -1.64
N MET A 222 -9.90 4.03 -0.51
CA MET A 222 -9.03 4.62 0.51
C MET A 222 -7.55 4.66 0.12
N ILE A 223 -7.15 3.88 -0.88
CA ILE A 223 -5.86 3.97 -1.56
C ILE A 223 -5.92 5.01 -2.69
N GLY A 224 -7.10 5.23 -3.25
CA GLY A 224 -7.35 6.17 -4.33
C GLY A 224 -7.24 5.57 -5.73
N VAL A 225 -7.20 4.24 -5.87
CA VAL A 225 -7.18 3.59 -7.20
C VAL A 225 -8.56 3.38 -7.77
N THR A 226 -9.63 3.54 -6.96
CA THR A 226 -11.02 3.50 -7.43
C THR A 226 -11.80 4.72 -6.95
N THR A 227 -12.81 5.11 -7.71
CA THR A 227 -13.86 6.06 -7.31
C THR A 227 -15.09 5.30 -6.82
N LEU A 228 -15.97 5.99 -6.10
CA LEU A 228 -17.22 5.44 -5.58
C LEU A 228 -18.41 5.91 -6.43
#